data_10b37a5eaa369db260db27a36aee9489
#
_entry.id   10b37a5eaa369db260db27a36aee9489
#
_cell.length_a   1.000
_cell.length_b   1.000
_cell.length_c   1.000
_cell.angle_alpha   90.00
_cell.angle_beta   90.00
_cell.angle_gamma   90.00
#
_symmetry.space_group_name_H-M   'P 1'
#
loop_
_entity.id
_entity.type
_entity.pdbx_description
1 polymer ?
#
loop_
_entity_poly.entity_id
_entity_poly.type
_entity_poly.pdbx_seq_one_letter_code
_entity_poly.pdbx_strand_id
1 'polypeptide(L)'
;MQLPPLHWWFHAERRNVVEIERYSMASSSTLSWIVFFLLLGLGRCKTVKRDVKALNEIKASLGWRVVYAWVGDDPCGDGNLPPWSGVTCSQQGDYRVVTELEVYAVSIVGPFPIAVTNLLDLKRLDLHNNKLTGPIPPQIGRLKHLTILNLRWNKLQDVIPPEIGELKKLTHLYLSFNHFKGEIPVELANLPELRYLYLHENRLTGKIPPELGNLKNLRHLDVSGNHLTGTLADFIQNGDGFPSLRNLYLNDNQLSGELPDQISNLTNLEILYLSYNKLSGQITPKLMEIPRLTCLYLDHNAFTGKIPNGLYKHPFLKEMYVEGNLFKSGTKQKGPHKILDLSDTEFLF
;
A
#
# COMPACT_ATOMS: atom_id res chain seq x y z
N MET A 1 20.42 -52.74 9.93
CA MET A 1 21.78 -52.89 9.38
C MET A 1 22.49 -51.59 9.70
N GLN A 2 23.07 -51.54 10.79
CA GLN A 2 24.47 -51.52 11.23
C GLN A 2 25.34 -50.47 10.54
N LEU A 3 25.63 -49.43 11.33
CA LEU A 3 26.78 -48.52 11.21
C LEU A 3 28.10 -49.33 11.28
N PRO A 4 29.17 -48.86 10.71
CA PRO A 4 30.50 -49.09 11.29
C PRO A 4 31.29 -47.79 11.57
N PRO A 5 32.42 -47.94 12.34
CA PRO A 5 32.77 -46.95 13.36
C PRO A 5 34.01 -46.10 13.02
N LEU A 6 34.23 -45.12 13.94
CA LEU A 6 35.46 -44.33 14.14
C LEU A 6 36.73 -45.21 14.12
N HIS A 7 37.80 -44.71 13.52
CA HIS A 7 39.16 -44.64 14.06
C HIS A 7 40.25 -44.40 12.99
N TRP A 8 41.32 -43.72 13.47
CA TRP A 8 42.67 -43.61 12.90
C TRP A 8 42.79 -42.39 11.92
N TRP A 9 43.66 -41.37 12.15
CA TRP A 9 45.08 -41.49 12.43
C TRP A 9 45.63 -40.24 13.17
N PHE A 10 46.25 -40.48 14.33
CA PHE A 10 47.35 -39.68 14.87
C PHE A 10 48.63 -40.25 14.30
N HIS A 11 49.51 -39.37 13.72
CA HIS A 11 50.97 -39.44 13.80
C HIS A 11 51.56 -38.27 13.00
N ALA A 12 52.12 -37.30 13.69
CA ALA A 12 53.55 -37.07 13.92
C ALA A 12 54.27 -36.43 12.75
N GLU A 13 54.69 -35.19 12.97
CA GLU A 13 56.09 -34.89 12.82
C GLU A 13 56.42 -33.58 13.58
N ARG A 14 57.16 -33.76 14.70
CA ARG A 14 57.95 -32.72 15.31
C ARG A 14 59.21 -32.54 14.45
N ARG A 15 59.40 -31.32 13.96
CA ARG A 15 60.75 -30.73 13.74
C ARG A 15 60.59 -29.28 13.24
N ASN A 16 61.19 -28.41 13.98
CA ASN A 16 61.68 -27.06 13.80
C ASN A 16 60.99 -26.01 14.68
N VAL A 17 61.26 -26.17 15.96
CA VAL A 17 61.30 -25.08 16.93
C VAL A 17 62.80 -24.72 17.04
N VAL A 18 63.21 -23.63 16.50
CA VAL A 18 64.30 -22.73 16.78
C VAL A 18 64.51 -21.84 15.54
N GLU A 19 63.91 -20.69 15.54
CA GLU A 19 64.34 -19.47 14.84
C GLU A 19 63.23 -18.41 14.67
N ILE A 20 62.44 -18.17 15.71
CA ILE A 20 61.53 -16.98 15.75
C ILE A 20 61.59 -16.42 17.20
N GLU A 21 62.70 -16.09 17.67
CA GLU A 21 62.85 -15.28 18.88
C GLU A 21 63.82 -14.12 18.66
N ARG A 22 63.45 -13.18 17.75
CA ARG A 22 64.17 -11.87 17.72
C ARG A 22 63.40 -10.77 16.97
N TYR A 23 62.09 -10.91 16.72
CA TYR A 23 61.27 -9.78 16.18
C TYR A 23 59.94 -9.61 16.92
N SER A 24 59.96 -9.67 18.24
CA SER A 24 58.70 -9.62 18.99
C SER A 24 58.83 -8.76 20.27
N MET A 25 59.27 -7.51 20.16
CA MET A 25 59.10 -6.57 21.29
C MET A 25 58.91 -5.11 20.92
N ALA A 26 58.50 -4.78 19.69
CA ALA A 26 58.22 -3.38 19.33
C ALA A 26 56.89 -3.14 18.60
N SER A 27 55.99 -4.14 18.43
CA SER A 27 54.72 -3.93 17.71
C SER A 27 53.46 -4.39 18.47
N SER A 28 53.58 -4.93 19.68
CA SER A 28 52.40 -5.47 20.39
C SER A 28 51.50 -4.38 21.03
N SER A 29 52.06 -3.20 21.33
CA SER A 29 51.27 -2.13 21.95
C SER A 29 50.42 -1.38 20.96
N THR A 30 50.91 -1.12 19.74
CA THR A 30 50.14 -0.37 18.72
C THR A 30 49.01 -1.22 18.08
N LEU A 31 49.26 -2.51 17.82
CA LEU A 31 48.19 -3.41 17.38
C LEU A 31 47.14 -3.62 18.47
N SER A 32 47.54 -3.74 19.71
CA SER A 32 46.62 -3.88 20.85
C SER A 32 45.74 -2.63 21.01
N TRP A 33 46.32 -1.43 20.83
CA TRP A 33 45.54 -0.19 20.84
C TRP A 33 44.64 -0.06 19.62
N ILE A 34 45.06 -0.47 18.43
CA ILE A 34 44.23 -0.47 17.22
C ILE A 34 43.08 -1.47 17.36
N VAL A 35 43.33 -2.67 17.86
CA VAL A 35 42.26 -3.67 18.13
C VAL A 35 41.35 -3.19 19.27
N PHE A 36 41.90 -2.55 20.31
CA PHE A 36 41.12 -1.98 21.40
C PHE A 36 40.27 -0.77 20.94
N PHE A 37 40.83 0.11 20.08
CA PHE A 37 40.05 1.18 19.44
C PHE A 37 39.04 0.67 18.40
N LEU A 38 39.34 -0.40 17.67
CA LEU A 38 38.36 -1.08 16.78
C LEU A 38 37.27 -1.79 17.58
N LEU A 39 37.58 -2.34 18.76
CA LEU A 39 36.61 -2.92 19.68
C LEU A 39 35.78 -1.86 20.44
N LEU A 40 36.38 -0.69 20.73
CA LEU A 40 35.67 0.45 21.31
C LEU A 40 34.81 1.21 20.24
N GLY A 41 35.20 1.14 18.96
CA GLY A 41 34.44 1.72 17.85
C GLY A 41 33.20 0.90 17.44
N LEU A 42 33.02 -0.30 17.96
CA LEU A 42 31.81 -1.08 17.89
C LEU A 42 30.83 -0.69 19.02
N GLY A 43 30.71 0.60 19.29
CA GLY A 43 29.63 1.13 20.10
C GLY A 43 28.30 0.63 19.48
N ARG A 44 27.69 -0.38 20.12
CA ARG A 44 26.39 -0.91 19.67
C ARG A 44 25.43 0.27 19.56
N CYS A 45 25.13 0.70 18.33
CA CYS A 45 24.15 1.76 18.11
C CYS A 45 22.84 1.33 18.74
N LYS A 46 22.37 2.07 19.73
CA LYS A 46 21.10 1.79 20.43
C LYS A 46 19.94 2.43 19.66
N THR A 47 18.78 1.83 19.78
CA THR A 47 17.55 2.45 19.29
C THR A 47 17.28 3.76 20.04
N VAL A 48 16.87 4.80 19.32
CA VAL A 48 16.53 6.10 19.90
C VAL A 48 15.44 5.94 20.96
N LYS A 49 15.58 6.58 22.11
CA LYS A 49 14.67 6.42 23.27
C LYS A 49 13.20 6.69 22.92
N ARG A 50 12.95 7.63 22.01
CA ARG A 50 11.61 7.94 21.50
C ARG A 50 10.94 6.69 20.91
N ASP A 51 11.65 5.96 20.04
CA ASP A 51 11.12 4.80 19.33
C ASP A 51 10.97 3.59 20.27
N VAL A 52 11.92 3.41 21.18
CA VAL A 52 11.81 2.38 22.23
C VAL A 52 10.54 2.59 23.05
N LYS A 53 10.29 3.82 23.50
CA LYS A 53 9.09 4.18 24.27
C LYS A 53 7.82 3.92 23.44
N ALA A 54 7.79 4.40 22.19
CA ALA A 54 6.64 4.23 21.31
C ALA A 54 6.32 2.75 21.07
N LEU A 55 7.33 1.91 20.78
CA LEU A 55 7.13 0.49 20.55
C LEU A 55 6.69 -0.27 21.80
N ASN A 56 7.17 0.12 23.00
CA ASN A 56 6.66 -0.47 24.24
C ASN A 56 5.20 -0.10 24.52
N GLU A 57 4.78 1.14 24.20
CA GLU A 57 3.37 1.54 24.29
C GLU A 57 2.50 0.76 23.28
N ILE A 58 3.01 0.57 22.04
CA ILE A 58 2.36 -0.26 21.01
C ILE A 58 2.24 -1.69 21.51
N LYS A 59 3.33 -2.28 22.02
CA LYS A 59 3.36 -3.63 22.59
C LYS A 59 2.27 -3.83 23.66
N ALA A 60 2.13 -2.86 24.56
CA ALA A 60 1.11 -2.90 25.61
C ALA A 60 -0.32 -2.84 25.05
N SER A 61 -0.54 -2.14 23.91
CA SER A 61 -1.85 -1.97 23.28
C SER A 61 -2.27 -3.12 22.36
N LEU A 62 -1.32 -3.82 21.73
CA LEU A 62 -1.58 -4.86 20.74
C LEU A 62 -1.87 -6.25 21.31
N GLY A 63 -1.69 -6.42 22.63
CA GLY A 63 -2.02 -7.64 23.35
C GLY A 63 -0.96 -8.76 23.24
N TRP A 64 -1.26 -9.89 23.86
CA TRP A 64 -0.32 -10.98 24.13
C TRP A 64 0.32 -11.61 22.87
N ARG A 65 -0.35 -11.60 21.72
CA ARG A 65 0.17 -12.24 20.49
C ARG A 65 1.42 -11.58 19.94
N VAL A 66 1.56 -10.27 20.11
CA VAL A 66 2.77 -9.50 19.71
C VAL A 66 3.85 -9.61 20.77
N VAL A 67 3.45 -9.68 22.05
CA VAL A 67 4.36 -9.71 23.20
C VAL A 67 5.36 -10.88 23.12
N TYR A 68 4.93 -12.05 22.65
CA TYR A 68 5.82 -13.21 22.54
C TYR A 68 6.94 -13.06 21.48
N ALA A 69 6.71 -12.26 20.43
CA ALA A 69 7.68 -12.04 19.37
C ALA A 69 8.59 -10.82 19.64
N TRP A 70 8.23 -9.99 20.61
CA TRP A 70 8.95 -8.76 20.95
C TRP A 70 9.68 -8.93 22.29
N VAL A 71 10.83 -9.59 22.24
CA VAL A 71 11.66 -9.93 23.40
C VAL A 71 12.90 -9.04 23.46
N GLY A 72 13.35 -8.71 24.69
CA GLY A 72 14.50 -7.83 24.92
C GLY A 72 14.12 -6.35 24.99
N ASP A 73 15.09 -5.53 25.34
CA ASP A 73 14.90 -4.10 25.66
C ASP A 73 15.11 -3.20 24.44
N ASP A 74 15.81 -3.67 23.41
CA ASP A 74 16.11 -2.90 22.20
C ASP A 74 15.31 -3.45 21.01
N PRO A 75 14.30 -2.71 20.51
CA PRO A 75 13.47 -3.14 19.39
C PRO A 75 14.23 -3.39 18.08
N CYS A 76 15.38 -2.73 17.89
CA CYS A 76 16.24 -2.94 16.73
C CYS A 76 17.29 -4.06 16.94
N GLY A 77 17.18 -4.78 18.06
CA GLY A 77 18.15 -5.81 18.47
C GLY A 77 19.41 -5.22 19.11
N ASP A 78 20.06 -5.96 19.97
CA ASP A 78 21.24 -5.50 20.71
C ASP A 78 22.52 -6.27 20.33
N GLY A 79 22.43 -7.11 19.30
CA GLY A 79 23.49 -8.01 18.85
C GLY A 79 23.49 -9.37 19.57
N ASN A 80 22.79 -9.52 20.68
CA ASN A 80 22.50 -10.80 21.33
C ASN A 80 21.10 -11.30 20.94
N LEU A 81 20.15 -10.36 20.83
CA LEU A 81 18.80 -10.64 20.38
C LEU A 81 18.57 -9.98 19.00
N PRO A 82 17.79 -10.61 18.11
CA PRO A 82 17.41 -10.02 16.84
C PRO A 82 16.46 -8.83 17.05
N PRO A 83 16.21 -8.00 16.03
CA PRO A 83 15.14 -7.02 16.04
C PRO A 83 13.80 -7.66 16.37
N TRP A 84 12.89 -6.90 16.97
CA TRP A 84 11.53 -7.34 17.20
C TRP A 84 10.84 -7.69 15.88
N SER A 85 10.09 -8.78 15.85
CA SER A 85 9.45 -9.26 14.63
C SER A 85 8.58 -8.16 14.00
N GLY A 86 8.78 -7.89 12.72
CA GLY A 86 8.08 -6.83 11.99
C GLY A 86 8.61 -5.41 12.24
N VAL A 87 9.72 -5.25 12.98
CA VAL A 87 10.39 -3.97 13.19
C VAL A 87 11.66 -3.91 12.34
N THR A 88 11.71 -2.98 11.40
CA THR A 88 12.92 -2.69 10.60
C THR A 88 13.49 -1.35 11.02
N CYS A 89 14.81 -1.31 11.18
CA CYS A 89 15.52 -0.14 11.63
C CYS A 89 16.61 0.27 10.63
N SER A 90 16.92 1.57 10.61
CA SER A 90 18.10 2.09 9.92
C SER A 90 18.99 2.86 10.88
N GLN A 91 20.29 2.90 10.57
CA GLN A 91 21.26 3.67 11.33
C GLN A 91 21.14 5.16 10.95
N GLN A 92 21.14 6.02 11.96
CA GLN A 92 21.14 7.47 11.80
C GLN A 92 22.14 8.07 12.79
N GLY A 93 23.36 8.34 12.31
CA GLY A 93 24.48 8.71 13.19
C GLY A 93 24.79 7.59 14.19
N ASP A 94 24.81 7.94 15.48
CA ASP A 94 25.14 7.02 16.59
C ASP A 94 23.93 6.22 17.10
N TYR A 95 22.77 6.36 16.48
CA TYR A 95 21.52 5.71 16.89
C TYR A 95 20.89 4.92 15.75
N ARG A 96 19.99 4.02 16.11
CA ARG A 96 19.07 3.38 15.19
C ARG A 96 17.67 3.98 15.37
N VAL A 97 16.97 4.16 14.26
CA VAL A 97 15.59 4.62 14.21
C VAL A 97 14.72 3.57 13.52
N VAL A 98 13.48 3.45 13.95
CA VAL A 98 12.50 2.55 13.34
C VAL A 98 12.03 3.17 12.03
N THR A 99 12.22 2.44 10.94
CA THR A 99 11.80 2.86 9.60
C THR A 99 10.64 2.08 9.04
N GLU A 100 10.41 0.85 9.53
CA GLU A 100 9.25 0.07 9.11
C GLU A 100 8.64 -0.66 10.30
N LEU A 101 7.33 -0.70 10.34
CA LEU A 101 6.56 -1.47 11.30
C LEU A 101 5.51 -2.28 10.53
N GLU A 102 5.69 -3.60 10.53
CA GLU A 102 4.90 -4.56 9.77
C GLU A 102 4.36 -5.65 10.69
N VAL A 103 3.15 -5.44 11.22
CA VAL A 103 2.48 -6.36 12.13
C VAL A 103 1.10 -6.69 11.57
N TYR A 104 1.07 -7.56 10.57
CA TYR A 104 -0.13 -7.92 9.82
C TYR A 104 -0.51 -9.39 10.00
N ALA A 105 -1.78 -9.70 9.76
CA ALA A 105 -2.34 -11.06 9.79
C ALA A 105 -2.12 -11.83 11.12
N VAL A 106 -1.97 -11.11 12.25
CA VAL A 106 -1.76 -11.70 13.57
C VAL A 106 -2.96 -11.58 14.49
N SER A 107 -4.12 -11.20 13.95
CA SER A 107 -5.40 -11.08 14.67
C SER A 107 -5.34 -10.12 15.86
N ILE A 108 -4.69 -8.97 15.74
CA ILE A 108 -4.70 -7.91 16.74
C ILE A 108 -6.12 -7.40 16.89
N VAL A 109 -6.58 -7.26 18.14
CA VAL A 109 -7.91 -6.73 18.49
C VAL A 109 -7.74 -5.51 19.39
N GLY A 110 -8.41 -4.42 19.06
CA GLY A 110 -8.37 -3.19 19.86
C GLY A 110 -8.32 -1.92 19.02
N PRO A 111 -8.20 -0.76 19.64
CA PRO A 111 -8.12 0.50 18.92
C PRO A 111 -6.80 0.63 18.15
N PHE A 112 -6.79 1.54 17.17
CA PHE A 112 -5.56 1.91 16.46
C PHE A 112 -4.48 2.34 17.49
N PRO A 113 -3.25 1.77 17.42
CA PRO A 113 -2.19 2.05 18.39
C PRO A 113 -1.61 3.46 18.17
N ILE A 114 -2.15 4.46 18.86
CA ILE A 114 -1.79 5.88 18.64
C ILE A 114 -0.29 6.17 18.78
N ALA A 115 0.41 5.39 19.61
CA ALA A 115 1.87 5.54 19.82
C ALA A 115 2.69 5.33 18.54
N VAL A 116 2.14 4.66 17.50
CA VAL A 116 2.75 4.55 16.17
C VAL A 116 3.12 5.94 15.61
N THR A 117 2.29 6.95 15.89
CA THR A 117 2.51 8.33 15.41
C THR A 117 3.73 9.04 16.03
N ASN A 118 4.40 8.38 16.98
CA ASN A 118 5.66 8.85 17.57
C ASN A 118 6.90 8.24 16.90
N LEU A 119 6.74 7.28 15.98
CA LEU A 119 7.84 6.72 15.17
C LEU A 119 8.12 7.66 13.98
N LEU A 120 8.74 8.82 14.24
CA LEU A 120 8.80 9.92 13.28
C LEU A 120 9.62 9.64 12.03
N ASP A 121 10.50 8.64 12.05
CA ASP A 121 11.33 8.24 10.90
C ASP A 121 10.69 7.09 10.08
N LEU A 122 9.44 6.72 10.42
CA LEU A 122 8.73 5.62 9.78
C LEU A 122 8.48 5.91 8.30
N LYS A 123 8.87 4.95 7.45
CA LYS A 123 8.66 4.95 5.99
C LYS A 123 7.54 4.01 5.57
N ARG A 124 7.36 2.93 6.33
CA ARG A 124 6.33 1.93 6.07
C ARG A 124 5.59 1.58 7.35
N LEU A 125 4.28 1.69 7.32
CA LEU A 125 3.37 1.20 8.34
C LEU A 125 2.42 0.19 7.70
N ASP A 126 2.53 -1.05 8.12
CA ASP A 126 1.66 -2.12 7.64
C ASP A 126 1.04 -2.89 8.82
N LEU A 127 -0.26 -2.66 9.01
CA LEU A 127 -1.09 -3.30 10.04
C LEU A 127 -2.29 -4.02 9.42
N HIS A 128 -2.20 -4.41 8.14
CA HIS A 128 -3.32 -5.01 7.42
C HIS A 128 -3.74 -6.37 7.99
N ASN A 129 -4.95 -6.77 7.66
CA ASN A 129 -5.52 -8.05 8.04
C ASN A 129 -5.45 -8.32 9.55
N ASN A 130 -5.99 -7.38 10.32
CA ASN A 130 -6.15 -7.46 11.76
C ASN A 130 -7.62 -7.14 12.15
N LYS A 131 -7.88 -6.87 13.41
CA LYS A 131 -9.20 -6.48 13.93
C LYS A 131 -9.13 -5.14 14.67
N LEU A 132 -8.33 -4.21 14.12
CA LEU A 132 -8.18 -2.87 14.67
C LEU A 132 -9.50 -2.09 14.52
N THR A 133 -9.85 -1.35 15.56
CA THR A 133 -11.09 -0.56 15.65
C THR A 133 -10.80 0.92 15.92
N GLY A 134 -11.85 1.74 15.91
CA GLY A 134 -11.74 3.18 16.18
C GLY A 134 -11.20 3.97 14.98
N PRO A 135 -11.00 5.27 15.15
CA PRO A 135 -10.50 6.15 14.11
C PRO A 135 -8.98 6.04 13.90
N ILE A 136 -8.52 6.43 12.73
CA ILE A 136 -7.11 6.81 12.55
C ILE A 136 -6.95 8.19 13.21
N PRO A 137 -5.97 8.36 14.12
CA PRO A 137 -5.82 9.63 14.81
C PRO A 137 -5.22 10.71 13.88
N PRO A 138 -5.60 12.01 14.03
CA PRO A 138 -5.03 13.11 13.25
C PRO A 138 -3.50 13.21 13.33
N GLN A 139 -2.92 12.72 14.44
CA GLN A 139 -1.47 12.66 14.64
C GLN A 139 -0.75 11.80 13.60
N ILE A 140 -1.46 11.02 12.78
CA ILE A 140 -0.87 10.28 11.65
C ILE A 140 -0.10 11.23 10.72
N GLY A 141 -0.56 12.48 10.56
CA GLY A 141 0.11 13.53 9.78
C GLY A 141 1.52 13.89 10.25
N ARG A 142 1.95 13.44 11.44
CA ARG A 142 3.34 13.65 11.94
C ARG A 142 4.37 12.77 11.23
N LEU A 143 3.95 11.68 10.59
CA LEU A 143 4.84 10.70 9.96
C LEU A 143 5.36 11.19 8.59
N LYS A 144 6.10 12.30 8.56
CA LYS A 144 6.52 12.99 7.34
C LYS A 144 7.43 12.17 6.39
N HIS A 145 7.94 11.05 6.85
CA HIS A 145 8.76 10.13 6.04
C HIS A 145 7.97 8.95 5.47
N LEU A 146 6.68 8.82 5.83
CA LEU A 146 5.87 7.70 5.42
C LEU A 146 5.66 7.66 3.91
N THR A 147 5.97 6.52 3.31
CA THR A 147 5.80 6.22 1.87
C THR A 147 4.67 5.23 1.63
N ILE A 148 4.43 4.32 2.59
CA ILE A 148 3.39 3.29 2.51
C ILE A 148 2.60 3.28 3.82
N LEU A 149 1.28 3.45 3.71
CA LEU A 149 0.33 3.27 4.79
C LEU A 149 -0.67 2.18 4.39
N ASN A 150 -0.55 1.00 5.01
CA ASN A 150 -1.42 -0.13 4.74
C ASN A 150 -2.21 -0.53 5.99
N LEU A 151 -3.49 -0.21 5.98
CA LEU A 151 -4.45 -0.51 7.05
C LEU A 151 -5.64 -1.33 6.54
N ARG A 152 -5.56 -1.88 5.33
CA ARG A 152 -6.65 -2.66 4.73
C ARG A 152 -7.04 -3.87 5.58
N TRP A 153 -8.27 -4.36 5.42
CA TRP A 153 -8.77 -5.54 6.13
C TRP A 153 -8.69 -5.37 7.66
N ASN A 154 -9.36 -4.32 8.16
CA ASN A 154 -9.52 -4.05 9.59
C ASN A 154 -10.99 -3.69 9.90
N LYS A 155 -11.25 -3.15 11.08
CA LYS A 155 -12.56 -2.64 11.51
C LYS A 155 -12.48 -1.16 11.89
N LEU A 156 -11.54 -0.44 11.24
CA LEU A 156 -11.37 1.00 11.47
C LEU A 156 -12.63 1.74 11.00
N GLN A 157 -12.97 2.80 11.71
CA GLN A 157 -14.22 3.54 11.51
C GLN A 157 -14.01 5.04 11.61
N ASP A 158 -15.12 5.81 11.53
CA ASP A 158 -15.14 7.26 11.43
C ASP A 158 -14.60 7.80 10.12
N VAL A 159 -14.26 9.08 10.06
CA VAL A 159 -13.79 9.72 8.85
C VAL A 159 -12.32 9.41 8.58
N ILE A 160 -11.93 9.44 7.32
CA ILE A 160 -10.52 9.45 6.95
C ILE A 160 -9.94 10.80 7.37
N PRO A 161 -8.90 10.85 8.23
CA PRO A 161 -8.38 12.13 8.71
C PRO A 161 -7.72 12.93 7.58
N PRO A 162 -8.07 14.21 7.39
CA PRO A 162 -7.49 15.07 6.36
C PRO A 162 -5.98 15.26 6.53
N GLU A 163 -5.45 15.06 7.73
CA GLU A 163 -4.02 15.12 8.05
C GLU A 163 -3.19 14.08 7.31
N ILE A 164 -3.79 13.04 6.72
CA ILE A 164 -3.10 12.14 5.78
C ILE A 164 -2.53 12.95 4.61
N GLY A 165 -3.20 14.02 4.16
CA GLY A 165 -2.72 14.95 3.12
C GLY A 165 -1.41 15.68 3.45
N GLU A 166 -0.93 15.59 4.69
CA GLU A 166 0.36 16.13 5.12
C GLU A 166 1.55 15.18 4.84
N LEU A 167 1.30 13.93 4.46
CA LEU A 167 2.30 12.89 4.23
C LEU A 167 2.92 13.00 2.83
N LYS A 168 3.69 14.05 2.57
CA LYS A 168 4.15 14.43 1.22
C LYS A 168 5.00 13.39 0.48
N LYS A 169 5.48 12.37 1.18
CA LYS A 169 6.23 11.24 0.59
C LYS A 169 5.36 10.00 0.35
N LEU A 170 4.07 10.07 0.69
CA LEU A 170 3.18 8.91 0.57
C LEU A 170 2.97 8.54 -0.91
N THR A 171 3.26 7.29 -1.23
CA THR A 171 3.09 6.70 -2.57
C THR A 171 1.95 5.70 -2.62
N HIS A 172 1.65 5.05 -1.49
CA HIS A 172 0.63 4.02 -1.38
C HIS A 172 -0.24 4.28 -0.15
N LEU A 173 -1.53 4.42 -0.36
CA LEU A 173 -2.55 4.53 0.69
C LEU A 173 -3.57 3.41 0.52
N TYR A 174 -3.54 2.42 1.42
CA TYR A 174 -4.43 1.27 1.43
C TYR A 174 -5.34 1.32 2.66
N LEU A 175 -6.60 1.72 2.48
CA LEU A 175 -7.62 1.81 3.53
C LEU A 175 -8.84 0.93 3.23
N SER A 176 -8.79 0.10 2.20
CA SER A 176 -9.89 -0.76 1.76
C SER A 176 -10.29 -1.80 2.81
N PHE A 177 -11.53 -2.30 2.70
CA PHE A 177 -12.09 -3.29 3.63
C PHE A 177 -12.04 -2.83 5.08
N ASN A 178 -12.69 -1.71 5.35
CA ASN A 178 -12.86 -1.11 6.68
C ASN A 178 -14.30 -0.59 6.84
N HIS A 179 -14.53 0.26 7.83
CA HIS A 179 -15.84 0.88 8.09
C HIS A 179 -15.76 2.41 8.07
N PHE A 180 -14.83 2.97 7.28
CA PHE A 180 -14.71 4.43 7.14
C PHE A 180 -15.99 5.00 6.54
N LYS A 181 -16.42 6.16 7.05
CA LYS A 181 -17.62 6.91 6.66
C LYS A 181 -17.29 8.37 6.35
N GLY A 182 -18.30 9.12 5.94
CA GLY A 182 -18.11 10.51 5.54
C GLY A 182 -17.51 10.64 4.15
N GLU A 183 -17.04 11.82 3.81
CA GLU A 183 -16.53 12.12 2.48
C GLU A 183 -15.06 11.75 2.32
N ILE A 184 -14.61 11.60 1.09
CA ILE A 184 -13.19 11.48 0.76
C ILE A 184 -12.56 12.85 1.00
N PRO A 185 -11.55 12.97 1.89
CA PRO A 185 -10.93 14.27 2.18
C PRO A 185 -10.26 14.87 0.94
N VAL A 186 -10.58 16.12 0.64
CA VAL A 186 -9.96 16.87 -0.46
C VAL A 186 -8.45 17.04 -0.28
N GLU A 187 -7.98 17.01 0.96
CA GLU A 187 -6.57 17.09 1.33
C GLU A 187 -5.73 15.93 0.80
N LEU A 188 -6.34 14.80 0.43
CA LEU A 188 -5.63 13.72 -0.27
C LEU A 188 -5.05 14.17 -1.61
N ALA A 189 -5.63 15.20 -2.24
CA ALA A 189 -5.07 15.83 -3.44
C ALA A 189 -3.74 16.54 -3.20
N ASN A 190 -3.36 16.78 -1.94
CA ASN A 190 -2.09 17.38 -1.55
C ASN A 190 -0.90 16.40 -1.50
N LEU A 191 -1.07 15.15 -1.96
CA LEU A 191 -0.08 14.08 -1.93
C LEU A 191 0.66 13.96 -3.27
N PRO A 192 1.75 14.68 -3.52
CA PRO A 192 2.36 14.78 -4.85
C PRO A 192 2.93 13.45 -5.37
N GLU A 193 3.33 12.56 -4.48
CA GLU A 193 3.95 11.27 -4.83
C GLU A 193 2.96 10.10 -4.88
N LEU A 194 1.66 10.35 -4.61
CA LEU A 194 0.67 9.27 -4.52
C LEU A 194 0.48 8.59 -5.87
N ARG A 195 0.59 7.25 -5.86
CA ARG A 195 0.46 6.37 -7.04
C ARG A 195 -0.71 5.40 -6.91
N TYR A 196 -1.01 4.96 -5.70
CA TYR A 196 -2.03 3.96 -5.40
C TYR A 196 -2.92 4.47 -4.28
N LEU A 197 -4.21 4.65 -4.58
CA LEU A 197 -5.24 5.05 -3.63
C LEU A 197 -6.34 3.99 -3.63
N TYR A 198 -6.39 3.18 -2.58
CA TYR A 198 -7.38 2.13 -2.40
C TYR A 198 -8.28 2.43 -1.20
N LEU A 199 -9.52 2.82 -1.48
CA LEU A 199 -10.56 3.16 -0.51
C LEU A 199 -11.78 2.26 -0.62
N HIS A 200 -11.72 1.22 -1.45
CA HIS A 200 -12.86 0.35 -1.74
C HIS A 200 -13.34 -0.44 -0.52
N GLU A 201 -14.59 -0.92 -0.59
CA GLU A 201 -15.21 -1.68 0.48
C GLU A 201 -15.20 -0.92 1.82
N ASN A 202 -15.82 0.26 1.81
CA ASN A 202 -16.03 1.12 2.96
C ASN A 202 -17.48 1.65 2.97
N ARG A 203 -17.74 2.70 3.75
CA ARG A 203 -19.05 3.38 3.85
C ARG A 203 -18.94 4.87 3.49
N LEU A 204 -18.03 5.19 2.56
CA LEU A 204 -17.77 6.56 2.13
C LEU A 204 -18.98 7.13 1.37
N THR A 205 -19.25 8.40 1.58
CA THR A 205 -20.40 9.14 1.01
C THR A 205 -19.93 10.42 0.32
N GLY A 206 -20.85 11.20 -0.23
CA GLY A 206 -20.54 12.44 -0.91
C GLY A 206 -19.97 12.21 -2.30
N LYS A 207 -19.32 13.23 -2.87
CA LYS A 207 -18.75 13.19 -4.21
C LYS A 207 -17.26 12.77 -4.16
N ILE A 208 -16.75 12.27 -5.26
CA ILE A 208 -15.30 12.12 -5.45
C ILE A 208 -14.73 13.53 -5.67
N PRO A 209 -13.77 13.98 -4.85
CA PRO A 209 -13.21 15.31 -4.99
C PRO A 209 -12.52 15.49 -6.36
N PRO A 210 -12.92 16.49 -7.16
CA PRO A 210 -12.30 16.77 -8.46
C PRO A 210 -10.82 17.14 -8.32
N GLU A 211 -10.40 17.64 -7.16
CA GLU A 211 -9.02 18.01 -6.85
C GLU A 211 -8.06 16.79 -6.91
N LEU A 212 -8.58 15.55 -6.74
CA LEU A 212 -7.77 14.35 -6.93
C LEU A 212 -7.19 14.26 -8.35
N GLY A 213 -7.80 14.94 -9.34
CA GLY A 213 -7.27 15.10 -10.69
C GLY A 213 -5.89 15.77 -10.74
N ASN A 214 -5.52 16.53 -9.72
CA ASN A 214 -4.21 17.18 -9.61
C ASN A 214 -3.07 16.21 -9.25
N LEU A 215 -3.38 14.97 -8.90
CA LEU A 215 -2.40 13.95 -8.54
C LEU A 215 -1.69 13.40 -9.79
N LYS A 216 -0.61 14.06 -10.18
CA LYS A 216 0.14 13.77 -11.43
C LYS A 216 0.72 12.35 -11.49
N ASN A 217 0.98 11.74 -10.35
CA ASN A 217 1.59 10.41 -10.25
C ASN A 217 0.58 9.29 -10.01
N LEU A 218 -0.72 9.60 -9.81
CA LEU A 218 -1.74 8.60 -9.50
C LEU A 218 -1.95 7.66 -10.69
N ARG A 219 -1.79 6.37 -10.43
CA ARG A 219 -1.92 5.29 -11.42
C ARG A 219 -3.15 4.42 -11.17
N HIS A 220 -3.49 4.21 -9.92
CA HIS A 220 -4.61 3.38 -9.51
C HIS A 220 -5.48 4.12 -8.52
N LEU A 221 -6.74 4.29 -8.89
CA LEU A 221 -7.78 4.82 -8.02
C LEU A 221 -8.89 3.78 -7.90
N ASP A 222 -9.10 3.29 -6.70
CA ASP A 222 -10.18 2.36 -6.40
C ASP A 222 -11.02 2.88 -5.22
N VAL A 223 -12.23 3.26 -5.53
CA VAL A 223 -13.26 3.70 -4.56
C VAL A 223 -14.52 2.85 -4.66
N SER A 224 -14.43 1.68 -5.27
CA SER A 224 -15.55 0.75 -5.46
C SER A 224 -16.18 0.30 -4.13
N GLY A 225 -17.40 -0.22 -4.16
CA GLY A 225 -18.06 -0.74 -2.96
C GLY A 225 -18.24 0.30 -1.85
N ASN A 226 -18.76 1.49 -2.20
CA ASN A 226 -19.03 2.59 -1.28
C ASN A 226 -20.45 3.18 -1.53
N HIS A 227 -20.75 4.33 -0.96
CA HIS A 227 -22.01 5.06 -1.15
C HIS A 227 -21.79 6.42 -1.84
N LEU A 228 -20.79 6.50 -2.72
CA LEU A 228 -20.43 7.74 -3.40
C LEU A 228 -21.50 8.15 -4.40
N THR A 229 -21.70 9.46 -4.52
CA THR A 229 -22.70 10.10 -5.37
C THR A 229 -22.04 11.12 -6.31
N GLY A 230 -22.84 11.84 -7.08
CA GLY A 230 -22.35 12.83 -8.04
C GLY A 230 -22.21 12.24 -9.43
N THR A 231 -21.55 12.96 -10.31
CA THR A 231 -21.39 12.61 -11.72
C THR A 231 -19.92 12.44 -12.10
N LEU A 232 -19.67 11.67 -13.15
CA LEU A 232 -18.30 11.60 -13.71
C LEU A 232 -17.86 12.95 -14.29
N ALA A 233 -18.80 13.77 -14.76
CA ALA A 233 -18.50 15.12 -15.23
C ALA A 233 -17.95 16.02 -14.11
N ASP A 234 -18.47 15.90 -12.88
CA ASP A 234 -17.94 16.63 -11.72
C ASP A 234 -16.47 16.25 -11.44
N PHE A 235 -16.14 14.99 -11.60
CA PHE A 235 -14.84 14.40 -11.25
C PHE A 235 -13.77 14.60 -12.34
N ILE A 236 -14.15 14.59 -13.65
CA ILE A 236 -13.22 14.62 -14.80
C ILE A 236 -13.14 16.02 -15.42
N GLN A 237 -13.67 17.05 -14.79
CA GLN A 237 -13.87 18.40 -15.37
C GLN A 237 -12.59 19.10 -15.85
N ASN A 238 -11.45 18.86 -15.25
CA ASN A 238 -10.22 19.59 -15.57
C ASN A 238 -9.43 18.86 -16.67
N GLY A 239 -9.25 19.52 -17.80
CA GLY A 239 -8.72 18.96 -19.04
C GLY A 239 -7.42 18.15 -18.97
N ASP A 240 -6.61 18.37 -17.94
CA ASP A 240 -5.34 17.64 -17.71
C ASP A 240 -5.43 16.70 -16.48
N GLY A 241 -6.65 16.43 -15.98
CA GLY A 241 -6.83 15.60 -14.79
C GLY A 241 -6.32 14.17 -14.98
N PHE A 242 -5.66 13.65 -13.96
CA PHE A 242 -5.17 12.26 -13.91
C PHE A 242 -4.22 11.84 -15.04
N PRO A 243 -3.14 12.59 -15.32
CA PRO A 243 -2.28 12.34 -16.47
C PRO A 243 -1.57 10.98 -16.46
N SER A 244 -1.53 10.28 -15.34
CA SER A 244 -0.86 8.98 -15.18
C SER A 244 -1.82 7.83 -14.87
N LEU A 245 -3.14 8.09 -14.77
CA LEU A 245 -4.12 7.10 -14.32
C LEU A 245 -4.25 5.97 -15.34
N ARG A 246 -4.12 4.74 -14.82
CA ARG A 246 -4.26 3.51 -15.59
C ARG A 246 -5.51 2.72 -15.22
N ASN A 247 -5.82 2.66 -13.95
CA ASN A 247 -6.92 1.86 -13.44
C ASN A 247 -7.86 2.73 -12.61
N LEU A 248 -9.11 2.76 -13.01
CA LEU A 248 -10.19 3.51 -12.36
C LEU A 248 -11.35 2.57 -12.03
N TYR A 249 -11.51 2.28 -10.73
CA TYR A 249 -12.57 1.43 -10.20
C TYR A 249 -13.57 2.28 -9.41
N LEU A 250 -14.78 2.40 -9.95
CA LEU A 250 -15.87 3.20 -9.39
C LEU A 250 -17.15 2.36 -9.21
N ASN A 251 -17.08 1.06 -9.46
CA ASN A 251 -18.21 0.14 -9.39
C ASN A 251 -18.85 0.09 -8.00
N ASP A 252 -20.06 -0.40 -7.93
CA ASP A 252 -20.80 -0.56 -6.67
C ASP A 252 -20.87 0.74 -5.86
N ASN A 253 -21.43 1.79 -6.50
CA ASN A 253 -21.64 3.11 -5.90
C ASN A 253 -23.00 3.67 -6.30
N GLN A 254 -23.24 4.95 -6.07
CA GLN A 254 -24.47 5.65 -6.45
C GLN A 254 -24.21 6.78 -7.43
N LEU A 255 -23.17 6.63 -8.27
CA LEU A 255 -22.81 7.61 -9.29
C LEU A 255 -23.92 7.67 -10.35
N SER A 256 -24.21 8.87 -10.85
CA SER A 256 -25.32 9.12 -11.78
C SER A 256 -24.90 10.05 -12.93
N GLY A 257 -25.85 10.38 -13.80
CA GLY A 257 -25.59 11.21 -14.97
C GLY A 257 -24.97 10.44 -16.12
N GLU A 258 -24.51 11.17 -17.12
CA GLU A 258 -23.96 10.59 -18.35
C GLU A 258 -22.43 10.44 -18.31
N LEU A 259 -21.89 9.64 -19.20
CA LEU A 259 -20.45 9.59 -19.43
C LEU A 259 -20.03 10.87 -20.17
N PRO A 260 -19.18 11.71 -19.56
CA PRO A 260 -18.75 12.94 -20.20
C PRO A 260 -17.74 12.65 -21.33
N ASP A 261 -17.76 13.47 -22.37
CA ASP A 261 -16.81 13.37 -23.48
C ASP A 261 -15.35 13.51 -23.01
N GLN A 262 -15.13 14.24 -21.93
CA GLN A 262 -13.83 14.43 -21.28
C GLN A 262 -13.20 13.14 -20.76
N ILE A 263 -13.94 12.02 -20.71
CA ILE A 263 -13.38 10.70 -20.39
C ILE A 263 -12.20 10.35 -21.29
N SER A 264 -12.17 10.84 -22.53
CA SER A 264 -11.09 10.65 -23.50
C SER A 264 -9.76 11.32 -23.06
N ASN A 265 -9.81 12.27 -22.12
CA ASN A 265 -8.61 12.91 -21.57
C ASN A 265 -7.77 11.95 -20.69
N LEU A 266 -8.36 10.83 -20.26
CA LEU A 266 -7.67 9.79 -19.50
C LEU A 266 -6.82 8.91 -20.44
N THR A 267 -5.85 9.51 -21.12
CA THR A 267 -5.09 8.89 -22.22
C THR A 267 -4.25 7.68 -21.83
N ASN A 268 -3.94 7.50 -20.56
CA ASN A 268 -3.20 6.35 -20.05
C ASN A 268 -4.10 5.26 -19.46
N LEU A 269 -5.43 5.43 -19.50
CA LEU A 269 -6.39 4.52 -18.89
C LEU A 269 -6.37 3.17 -19.61
N GLU A 270 -6.23 2.11 -18.82
CA GLU A 270 -6.23 0.72 -19.25
C GLU A 270 -7.50 -0.01 -18.79
N ILE A 271 -7.99 0.29 -17.58
CA ILE A 271 -9.17 -0.32 -16.99
C ILE A 271 -10.14 0.77 -16.51
N LEU A 272 -11.38 0.68 -16.96
CA LEU A 272 -12.49 1.51 -16.50
C LEU A 272 -13.61 0.61 -15.99
N TYR A 273 -13.86 0.63 -14.67
CA TYR A 273 -14.89 -0.19 -14.05
C TYR A 273 -15.97 0.70 -13.43
N LEU A 274 -17.15 0.73 -14.05
CA LEU A 274 -18.30 1.57 -13.70
C LEU A 274 -19.57 0.76 -13.37
N SER A 275 -19.49 -0.56 -13.34
CA SER A 275 -20.63 -1.45 -13.11
C SER A 275 -21.35 -1.14 -11.80
N TYR A 276 -22.63 -1.51 -11.72
CA TYR A 276 -23.44 -1.34 -10.52
C TYR A 276 -23.45 0.12 -10.00
N ASN A 277 -23.92 1.03 -10.88
CA ASN A 277 -24.15 2.44 -10.57
C ASN A 277 -25.53 2.90 -11.10
N LYS A 278 -25.79 4.21 -11.09
CA LYS A 278 -27.00 4.85 -11.62
C LYS A 278 -26.68 5.68 -12.86
N LEU A 279 -25.62 5.32 -13.61
CA LEU A 279 -25.21 6.04 -14.81
C LEU A 279 -26.25 5.87 -15.93
N SER A 280 -26.45 6.89 -16.73
CA SER A 280 -27.54 6.94 -17.72
C SER A 280 -27.06 7.58 -19.04
N GLY A 281 -27.99 7.88 -19.93
CA GLY A 281 -27.67 8.46 -21.23
C GLY A 281 -27.09 7.45 -22.21
N GLN A 282 -26.46 7.95 -23.26
CA GLN A 282 -25.80 7.10 -24.25
C GLN A 282 -24.33 6.93 -23.95
N ILE A 283 -23.76 5.78 -24.35
CA ILE A 283 -22.32 5.61 -24.28
C ILE A 283 -21.67 6.57 -25.28
N THR A 284 -20.81 7.46 -24.77
CA THR A 284 -20.11 8.42 -25.62
C THR A 284 -19.12 7.72 -26.56
N PRO A 285 -19.10 8.10 -27.86
CA PRO A 285 -18.06 7.62 -28.79
C PRO A 285 -16.64 7.96 -28.37
N LYS A 286 -16.47 8.96 -27.50
CA LYS A 286 -15.16 9.39 -27.00
C LYS A 286 -14.38 8.31 -26.21
N LEU A 287 -15.04 7.29 -25.70
CA LEU A 287 -14.37 6.12 -25.14
C LEU A 287 -13.42 5.42 -26.13
N MET A 288 -13.71 5.50 -27.44
CA MET A 288 -12.86 4.92 -28.48
C MET A 288 -11.53 5.68 -28.65
N GLU A 289 -11.46 6.91 -28.17
CA GLU A 289 -10.27 7.76 -28.28
C GLU A 289 -9.27 7.48 -27.13
N ILE A 290 -9.61 6.63 -26.15
CA ILE A 290 -8.69 6.22 -25.07
C ILE A 290 -7.74 5.15 -25.60
N PRO A 291 -6.47 5.47 -25.89
CA PRO A 291 -5.64 4.64 -26.75
C PRO A 291 -5.17 3.33 -26.11
N ARG A 292 -5.31 3.18 -24.80
CA ARG A 292 -4.81 2.01 -24.05
C ARG A 292 -5.92 1.21 -23.35
N LEU A 293 -7.17 1.54 -23.58
CA LEU A 293 -8.30 0.89 -22.90
C LEU A 293 -8.36 -0.60 -23.25
N THR A 294 -8.20 -1.45 -22.26
CA THR A 294 -8.22 -2.92 -22.39
C THR A 294 -9.47 -3.54 -21.80
N CYS A 295 -9.99 -2.95 -20.72
CA CYS A 295 -11.17 -3.46 -20.01
C CYS A 295 -12.17 -2.32 -19.76
N LEU A 296 -13.42 -2.55 -20.11
CA LEU A 296 -14.52 -1.59 -19.97
C LEU A 296 -15.75 -2.29 -19.37
N TYR A 297 -16.08 -1.97 -18.13
CA TYR A 297 -17.19 -2.55 -17.39
C TYR A 297 -18.25 -1.47 -17.17
N LEU A 298 -19.40 -1.60 -17.83
CA LEU A 298 -20.53 -0.64 -17.82
C LEU A 298 -21.84 -1.31 -17.39
N ASP A 299 -21.79 -2.58 -17.07
CA ASP A 299 -22.97 -3.39 -16.76
C ASP A 299 -23.73 -2.88 -15.53
N HIS A 300 -25.00 -3.27 -15.41
CA HIS A 300 -25.86 -2.90 -14.28
C HIS A 300 -25.89 -1.37 -14.01
N ASN A 301 -26.28 -0.62 -15.06
CA ASN A 301 -26.51 0.82 -15.04
C ASN A 301 -27.84 1.14 -15.77
N ALA A 302 -28.08 2.39 -16.09
CA ALA A 302 -29.24 2.84 -16.85
C ALA A 302 -28.89 3.41 -18.26
N PHE A 303 -27.82 2.91 -18.86
CA PHE A 303 -27.41 3.34 -20.20
C PHE A 303 -28.45 2.99 -21.27
N THR A 304 -28.62 3.88 -22.22
CA THR A 304 -29.65 3.80 -23.28
C THR A 304 -29.00 3.86 -24.68
N GLY A 305 -29.85 3.86 -25.70
CA GLY A 305 -29.40 4.03 -27.10
C GLY A 305 -28.72 2.79 -27.65
N LYS A 306 -27.62 2.97 -28.38
CA LYS A 306 -26.84 1.90 -28.99
C LYS A 306 -25.41 1.96 -28.53
N ILE A 307 -24.76 0.81 -28.43
CA ILE A 307 -23.32 0.74 -28.18
C ILE A 307 -22.59 1.23 -29.42
N PRO A 308 -21.67 2.19 -29.32
CA PRO A 308 -20.91 2.69 -30.47
C PRO A 308 -20.11 1.56 -31.15
N ASN A 309 -20.33 1.41 -32.47
CA ASN A 309 -19.69 0.33 -33.23
C ASN A 309 -18.16 0.34 -33.16
N GLY A 310 -17.55 1.50 -32.94
CA GLY A 310 -16.11 1.63 -32.81
C GLY A 310 -15.53 0.96 -31.58
N LEU A 311 -16.29 0.79 -30.49
CA LEU A 311 -15.82 0.04 -29.32
C LEU A 311 -15.53 -1.42 -29.67
N TYR A 312 -16.33 -2.05 -30.53
CA TYR A 312 -16.08 -3.41 -31.02
C TYR A 312 -14.84 -3.52 -31.94
N LYS A 313 -14.34 -2.39 -32.42
CA LYS A 313 -13.17 -2.31 -33.30
C LYS A 313 -11.98 -1.67 -32.61
N HIS A 314 -12.10 -1.39 -31.30
CA HIS A 314 -11.02 -0.76 -30.55
C HIS A 314 -9.79 -1.71 -30.50
N PRO A 315 -8.58 -1.26 -30.89
CA PRO A 315 -7.45 -2.14 -31.14
C PRO A 315 -6.95 -2.89 -29.90
N PHE A 316 -7.20 -2.34 -28.71
CA PHE A 316 -6.70 -2.90 -27.46
C PHE A 316 -7.77 -3.39 -26.52
N LEU A 317 -9.05 -3.10 -26.75
CA LEU A 317 -10.14 -3.51 -25.88
C LEU A 317 -10.32 -5.04 -25.95
N LYS A 318 -10.14 -5.72 -24.84
CA LYS A 318 -10.21 -7.18 -24.69
C LYS A 318 -11.52 -7.61 -24.06
N GLU A 319 -12.01 -6.82 -23.10
CA GLU A 319 -13.18 -7.15 -22.29
C GLU A 319 -14.12 -5.94 -22.23
N MET A 320 -15.38 -6.19 -22.48
CA MET A 320 -16.44 -5.20 -22.38
C MET A 320 -17.71 -5.84 -21.83
N TYR A 321 -18.21 -5.34 -20.71
CA TYR A 321 -19.44 -5.78 -20.05
C TYR A 321 -20.46 -4.66 -20.12
N VAL A 322 -21.65 -4.97 -20.61
CA VAL A 322 -22.71 -3.98 -20.87
C VAL A 322 -24.10 -4.47 -20.51
N GLU A 323 -24.24 -5.69 -19.97
CA GLU A 323 -25.53 -6.25 -19.56
C GLU A 323 -26.21 -5.43 -18.46
N GLY A 324 -27.46 -5.70 -18.17
CA GLY A 324 -28.20 -5.00 -17.10
C GLY A 324 -28.42 -3.50 -17.36
N ASN A 325 -28.43 -3.07 -18.63
CA ASN A 325 -28.72 -1.71 -19.07
C ASN A 325 -29.99 -1.61 -19.91
N LEU A 326 -30.34 -0.41 -20.36
CA LEU A 326 -31.56 -0.09 -21.13
C LEU A 326 -31.27 0.10 -22.63
N PHE A 327 -30.33 -0.62 -23.20
CA PHE A 327 -29.98 -0.53 -24.62
C PHE A 327 -31.13 -1.00 -25.52
N LYS A 328 -31.28 -0.37 -26.71
CA LYS A 328 -32.30 -0.76 -27.71
C LYS A 328 -31.96 -2.15 -28.26
N SER A 329 -33.00 -3.00 -28.37
CA SER A 329 -32.93 -4.34 -28.95
C SER A 329 -32.37 -4.30 -30.39
N GLY A 330 -31.52 -5.28 -30.74
CA GLY A 330 -30.97 -5.44 -32.10
C GLY A 330 -29.48 -5.11 -32.28
N THR A 331 -28.79 -4.78 -31.23
CA THR A 331 -27.35 -4.37 -31.28
C THR A 331 -26.36 -5.48 -30.96
N LYS A 332 -26.72 -6.76 -31.09
CA LYS A 332 -25.75 -7.86 -31.02
C LYS A 332 -24.84 -7.84 -32.26
N GLN A 333 -23.81 -7.02 -32.22
CA GLN A 333 -22.69 -7.15 -33.14
C GLN A 333 -21.64 -8.07 -32.53
N LYS A 334 -21.40 -9.18 -33.22
CA LYS A 334 -20.27 -10.05 -32.89
C LYS A 334 -18.97 -9.33 -33.27
N GLY A 335 -18.34 -8.72 -32.29
CA GLY A 335 -16.97 -8.21 -32.41
C GLY A 335 -15.93 -9.25 -31.98
N PRO A 336 -14.65 -9.02 -32.22
CA PRO A 336 -13.57 -9.92 -31.77
C PRO A 336 -13.37 -9.97 -30.26
N HIS A 337 -14.09 -9.14 -29.52
CA HIS A 337 -13.98 -9.05 -28.07
C HIS A 337 -14.93 -10.04 -27.40
N LYS A 338 -14.40 -10.86 -26.50
CA LYS A 338 -15.22 -11.74 -25.67
C LYS A 338 -16.06 -10.87 -24.74
N ILE A 339 -17.37 -10.87 -24.95
CA ILE A 339 -18.33 -10.54 -23.91
C ILE A 339 -18.35 -11.77 -23.03
N LEU A 340 -17.67 -11.74 -21.92
CA LEU A 340 -17.66 -12.83 -20.96
C LEU A 340 -18.80 -12.60 -19.97
N ASP A 341 -19.76 -13.52 -19.96
CA ASP A 341 -20.65 -13.75 -18.83
C ASP A 341 -19.79 -14.28 -17.70
N LEU A 342 -19.40 -13.47 -16.75
CA LEU A 342 -18.69 -13.92 -15.55
C LEU A 342 -19.68 -13.96 -14.39
N SER A 343 -20.17 -15.15 -14.12
CA SER A 343 -20.91 -15.49 -12.91
C SER A 343 -19.99 -15.74 -11.68
N ASP A 344 -18.68 -15.77 -11.86
CA ASP A 344 -17.73 -16.05 -10.78
C ASP A 344 -16.48 -15.17 -10.93
N THR A 345 -16.38 -14.15 -10.09
CA THR A 345 -15.17 -13.37 -9.93
C THR A 345 -14.46 -13.74 -8.65
N GLU A 346 -13.46 -14.58 -8.75
CA GLU A 346 -12.36 -14.58 -7.79
C GLU A 346 -11.42 -13.41 -8.15
N PHE A 347 -11.64 -12.25 -7.55
CA PHE A 347 -10.60 -11.24 -7.47
C PHE A 347 -9.67 -11.58 -6.31
N LEU A 348 -8.64 -12.30 -6.63
CA LEU A 348 -7.46 -12.46 -5.79
C LEU A 348 -6.52 -11.27 -6.04
N PHE A 349 -6.26 -10.57 -4.93
CA PHE A 349 -5.13 -9.67 -4.59
C PHE A 349 -5.28 -8.19 -4.82
#